data_60f2ecd1eacb2c8da1dab32f1c5188cf
#
_entry.id   60f2ecd1eacb2c8da1dab32f1c5188cf
#
_cell.length_a   1.000
_cell.length_b   1.000
_cell.length_c   1.000
_cell.angle_alpha   90.00
_cell.angle_beta   90.00
_cell.angle_gamma   90.00
#
_symmetry.space_group_name_H-M   'P 1'
#
loop_
_entity.id
_entity.type
_entity.pdbx_description
1 polymer ?
#
loop_
_entity_poly.entity_id
_entity_poly.type
_entity_poly.pdbx_seq_one_letter_code
_entity_poly.pdbx_strand_id
1 'polypeptide(L)'
;MTSPDTVERWGVHEIELAGPAGGNPFAEVRLSARYRYRNRVVEAEGFYDGDGVYRVRFMPDAVGPWRFTTVSNVSELDGHAGGFEVTPASAGNHGPVRAVGTGFAYADGTPYLPFGTTCYHWTHDMDEERERETLRTLAASPFNKLRMCVLPTGRMSPPEVPFAGDDPGGLDKTRFNPVFFRHLEARIRDLRDIGVEADVILFHPYDEGLRGVEDMGREADHAYLRHVVARLAAYRNVWWSVANEYDFNHAKTVADWDDLLRTVVRLDPYEHLRSIHNGTRMYEVASLYDFTKPWVTHQSVQHWDATLTDEWLRTCPKPVVIDEISYEGDAGKRWGNIGGPELVDRFWEGMVRGGYVGHGEVVTGGPGRPWVGNGGELRGQSPARIAFLREVMEARRDGVLLRYLGRRRPSSVTVELPEGNYEVELIDAWNMTITPVDGVHRDRARVGLPSRPYLALRMTRV
;
A
#
# COMPACT_ATOMS: atom_id res chain seq x y z
N MET A 1 -15.60 25.11 31.63
CA MET A 1 -14.70 25.07 30.48
C MET A 1 -14.64 23.62 30.05
N THR A 2 -15.23 23.23 28.93
CA THR A 2 -15.05 21.90 28.34
C THR A 2 -13.54 21.76 28.04
N SER A 3 -12.95 20.61 28.42
CA SER A 3 -11.57 20.30 28.02
C SER A 3 -11.45 20.48 26.52
N PRO A 4 -10.37 21.11 26.03
CA PRO A 4 -10.15 21.21 24.59
C PRO A 4 -10.17 19.80 23.99
N ASP A 5 -10.76 19.67 22.81
CA ASP A 5 -10.70 18.44 22.04
C ASP A 5 -9.24 18.10 21.80
N THR A 6 -8.84 16.86 22.06
CA THR A 6 -7.43 16.43 21.99
C THR A 6 -7.27 15.30 20.97
N VAL A 7 -6.23 15.39 20.16
CA VAL A 7 -5.84 14.35 19.21
C VAL A 7 -4.33 14.14 19.28
N GLU A 8 -3.84 12.93 19.09
CA GLU A 8 -2.40 12.71 19.00
C GLU A 8 -1.84 13.18 17.64
N ARG A 9 -0.57 13.53 17.61
CA ARG A 9 0.15 13.79 16.37
C ARG A 9 -0.01 12.60 15.42
N TRP A 10 -0.38 12.86 14.15
CA TRP A 10 -0.74 11.87 13.12
C TRP A 10 -1.99 11.02 13.45
N GLY A 11 -2.77 11.46 14.42
CA GLY A 11 -4.14 10.99 14.62
C GLY A 11 -5.11 11.74 13.70
N VAL A 12 -6.40 11.46 13.81
CA VAL A 12 -7.45 12.09 13.00
C VAL A 12 -8.27 13.04 13.86
N HIS A 13 -8.27 14.33 13.51
CA HIS A 13 -9.25 15.30 13.99
C HIS A 13 -10.40 15.35 12.98
N GLU A 14 -11.64 15.24 13.42
CA GLU A 14 -12.81 15.29 12.57
C GLU A 14 -13.76 16.43 13.01
N ILE A 15 -14.21 17.21 12.04
CA ILE A 15 -15.28 18.19 12.20
C ILE A 15 -16.54 17.59 11.58
N GLU A 16 -17.65 17.63 12.31
CA GLU A 16 -18.97 17.25 11.83
C GLU A 16 -19.88 18.48 11.80
N LEU A 17 -20.57 18.70 10.69
CA LEU A 17 -21.48 19.82 10.48
C LEU A 17 -22.81 19.32 9.90
N ALA A 18 -23.90 19.94 10.30
CA ALA A 18 -25.20 19.76 9.67
C ALA A 18 -25.39 20.78 8.53
N GLY A 19 -25.92 20.33 7.40
CA GLY A 19 -26.16 21.17 6.23
C GLY A 19 -27.24 20.62 5.30
N PRO A 20 -27.39 21.18 4.09
CA PRO A 20 -28.45 20.79 3.16
C PRO A 20 -28.32 19.33 2.71
N ALA A 21 -29.48 18.64 2.65
CA ALA A 21 -29.58 17.27 2.15
C ALA A 21 -30.32 17.18 0.79
N GLY A 22 -30.95 18.28 0.34
CA GLY A 22 -31.66 18.33 -0.93
C GLY A 22 -30.76 18.51 -2.13
N GLY A 23 -31.26 18.22 -3.34
CA GLY A 23 -30.45 18.31 -4.56
C GLY A 23 -29.41 17.20 -4.69
N ASN A 24 -28.22 17.55 -5.13
CA ASN A 24 -27.08 16.65 -5.15
C ASN A 24 -25.91 17.22 -4.31
N PRO A 25 -25.90 17.03 -2.98
CA PRO A 25 -24.87 17.58 -2.12
C PRO A 25 -23.44 17.17 -2.49
N PHE A 26 -23.24 15.98 -3.07
CA PHE A 26 -21.93 15.52 -3.51
C PHE A 26 -21.32 16.37 -4.63
N ALA A 27 -22.16 16.91 -5.52
CA ALA A 27 -21.73 17.72 -6.65
C ALA A 27 -21.84 19.24 -6.37
N GLU A 28 -22.88 19.66 -5.65
CA GLU A 28 -23.29 21.07 -5.52
C GLU A 28 -22.62 21.77 -4.33
N VAL A 29 -22.30 21.02 -3.26
CA VAL A 29 -21.69 21.57 -2.06
C VAL A 29 -20.18 21.41 -2.06
N ARG A 30 -19.49 22.51 -1.80
CA ARG A 30 -18.05 22.54 -1.56
C ARG A 30 -17.82 22.86 -0.09
N LEU A 31 -17.00 22.04 0.57
CA LEU A 31 -16.60 22.22 1.95
C LEU A 31 -15.11 21.93 2.06
N SER A 32 -14.37 22.79 2.71
CA SER A 32 -12.99 22.56 3.17
C SER A 32 -12.82 23.16 4.56
N ALA A 33 -11.69 22.89 5.21
CA ALA A 33 -11.31 23.62 6.41
C ALA A 33 -9.84 24.01 6.33
N ARG A 34 -9.55 25.24 6.76
CA ARG A 34 -8.19 25.77 6.89
C ARG A 34 -7.72 25.58 8.31
N TYR A 35 -6.77 24.65 8.48
CA TYR A 35 -6.12 24.36 9.75
C TYR A 35 -4.86 25.19 9.92
N ARG A 36 -4.75 25.88 11.04
CA ARG A 36 -3.63 26.79 11.34
C ARG A 36 -2.85 26.33 12.54
N TYR A 37 -1.54 26.20 12.34
CA TYR A 37 -0.57 26.00 13.40
C TYR A 37 0.53 27.05 13.26
N ARG A 38 0.64 27.98 14.23
CA ARG A 38 1.54 29.13 14.14
C ARG A 38 1.32 29.93 12.83
N ASN A 39 2.35 30.00 11.96
CA ASN A 39 2.31 30.73 10.69
C ASN A 39 1.96 29.81 9.48
N ARG A 40 1.76 28.50 9.70
CA ARG A 40 1.41 27.55 8.66
C ARG A 40 -0.10 27.36 8.58
N VAL A 41 -0.59 27.28 7.36
CA VAL A 41 -1.98 26.93 7.05
C VAL A 41 -1.98 25.67 6.17
N VAL A 42 -2.80 24.71 6.51
CA VAL A 42 -3.06 23.51 5.72
C VAL A 42 -4.56 23.47 5.44
N GLU A 43 -4.94 23.27 4.20
CA GLU A 43 -6.34 23.12 3.79
C GLU A 43 -6.65 21.62 3.58
N ALA A 44 -7.75 21.15 4.15
CA ALA A 44 -8.26 19.80 3.97
C ALA A 44 -9.67 19.87 3.38
N GLU A 45 -9.90 19.09 2.33
CA GLU A 45 -11.22 18.95 1.70
C GLU A 45 -12.19 18.22 2.63
N GLY A 46 -13.44 18.67 2.63
CA GLY A 46 -14.55 18.00 3.29
C GLY A 46 -15.37 17.15 2.32
N PHE A 47 -16.30 16.38 2.87
CA PHE A 47 -17.19 15.53 2.10
C PHE A 47 -18.57 15.45 2.74
N TYR A 48 -19.57 15.17 1.92
CA TYR A 48 -20.91 14.83 2.35
C TYR A 48 -20.98 13.35 2.74
N ASP A 49 -21.52 13.06 3.94
CA ASP A 49 -21.58 11.71 4.51
C ASP A 49 -23.01 11.14 4.57
N GLY A 50 -23.97 11.78 3.85
CA GLY A 50 -25.37 11.39 3.86
C GLY A 50 -26.18 12.12 4.93
N ASP A 51 -27.51 12.10 4.79
CA ASP A 51 -28.50 12.57 5.78
C ASP A 51 -28.23 14.00 6.31
N GLY A 52 -27.69 14.89 5.46
CA GLY A 52 -27.37 16.27 5.83
C GLY A 52 -26.08 16.39 6.67
N VAL A 53 -25.29 15.33 6.79
CA VAL A 53 -24.03 15.35 7.54
C VAL A 53 -22.87 15.64 6.60
N TYR A 54 -22.02 16.59 7.00
CA TYR A 54 -20.79 16.97 6.32
C TYR A 54 -19.61 16.78 7.27
N ARG A 55 -18.48 16.29 6.76
CA ARG A 55 -17.27 16.03 7.56
C ARG A 55 -16.05 16.64 6.93
N VAL A 56 -15.12 17.11 7.77
CA VAL A 56 -13.75 17.41 7.36
C VAL A 56 -12.80 16.65 8.30
N ARG A 57 -11.88 15.90 7.73
CA ARG A 57 -10.86 15.16 8.47
C ARG A 57 -9.49 15.77 8.29
N PHE A 58 -8.74 15.82 9.36
CA PHE A 58 -7.40 16.38 9.36
C PHE A 58 -6.43 15.54 10.18
N MET A 59 -5.23 15.31 9.64
CA MET A 59 -4.13 14.65 10.33
C MET A 59 -3.08 15.70 10.74
N PRO A 60 -3.04 16.12 12.02
CA PRO A 60 -2.05 17.08 12.48
C PRO A 60 -0.67 16.46 12.59
N ASP A 61 0.36 17.16 12.13
CA ASP A 61 1.74 16.69 12.12
C ASP A 61 2.66 17.44 13.11
N ALA A 62 2.11 18.31 13.94
CA ALA A 62 2.85 19.09 14.94
C ALA A 62 2.09 19.13 16.27
N VAL A 63 2.82 18.94 17.37
CA VAL A 63 2.32 19.00 18.74
C VAL A 63 2.03 20.43 19.16
N GLY A 64 0.91 20.66 19.85
CA GLY A 64 0.46 21.94 20.39
C GLY A 64 -0.88 22.40 19.82
N PRO A 65 -1.26 23.67 20.05
CA PRO A 65 -2.58 24.17 19.71
C PRO A 65 -2.76 24.39 18.20
N TRP A 66 -3.82 23.82 17.67
CA TRP A 66 -4.31 24.04 16.31
C TRP A 66 -5.63 24.77 16.33
N ARG A 67 -5.89 25.52 15.28
CA ARG A 67 -7.19 26.17 15.04
C ARG A 67 -7.65 25.85 13.63
N PHE A 68 -8.95 25.84 13.43
CA PHE A 68 -9.54 25.68 12.11
C PHE A 68 -10.62 26.70 11.83
N THR A 69 -10.88 26.92 10.55
CA THR A 69 -12.06 27.64 10.05
C THR A 69 -12.54 26.96 8.79
N THR A 70 -13.83 26.65 8.71
CA THR A 70 -14.43 26.05 7.51
C THR A 70 -14.64 27.09 6.42
N VAL A 71 -14.60 26.63 5.18
CA VAL A 71 -14.87 27.41 3.97
C VAL A 71 -15.86 26.62 3.12
N SER A 72 -16.99 27.24 2.77
CA SER A 72 -18.04 26.59 1.97
C SER A 72 -18.74 27.59 1.06
N ASN A 73 -19.36 27.07 -0.02
CA ASN A 73 -20.32 27.83 -0.85
C ASN A 73 -21.74 27.81 -0.25
N VAL A 74 -21.93 27.17 0.88
CA VAL A 74 -23.20 27.09 1.62
C VAL A 74 -23.04 27.76 2.98
N SER A 75 -23.89 28.72 3.29
CA SER A 75 -23.79 29.59 4.48
C SER A 75 -23.80 28.80 5.80
N GLU A 76 -24.58 27.71 5.85
CA GLU A 76 -24.70 26.84 7.02
C GLU A 76 -23.42 26.05 7.33
N LEU A 77 -22.49 25.96 6.38
CA LEU A 77 -21.23 25.23 6.51
C LEU A 77 -20.00 26.15 6.53
N ASP A 78 -20.19 27.43 6.21
CA ASP A 78 -19.12 28.41 6.09
C ASP A 78 -18.79 29.10 7.40
N GLY A 79 -17.51 29.39 7.65
CA GLY A 79 -17.05 30.23 8.75
C GLY A 79 -17.08 29.57 10.14
N HIS A 80 -17.40 28.29 10.28
CA HIS A 80 -17.28 27.61 11.56
C HIS A 80 -15.84 27.56 12.01
N ALA A 81 -15.57 28.05 13.21
CA ALA A 81 -14.22 28.12 13.77
C ALA A 81 -14.12 27.37 15.09
N GLY A 82 -12.97 26.73 15.29
CA GLY A 82 -12.67 26.00 16.51
C GLY A 82 -11.18 25.79 16.71
N GLY A 83 -10.85 25.03 17.74
CA GLY A 83 -9.46 24.68 18.03
C GLY A 83 -9.39 23.41 18.86
N PHE A 84 -8.25 22.74 18.75
CA PHE A 84 -7.94 21.50 19.47
C PHE A 84 -6.46 21.48 19.84
N GLU A 85 -6.12 20.61 20.77
CA GLU A 85 -4.74 20.41 21.22
C GLU A 85 -4.18 19.11 20.65
N VAL A 86 -2.97 19.16 20.09
CA VAL A 86 -2.27 17.98 19.58
C VAL A 86 -1.23 17.53 20.59
N THR A 87 -1.40 16.30 21.08
CA THR A 87 -0.46 15.63 21.98
C THR A 87 0.65 14.91 21.20
N PRO A 88 1.78 14.53 21.84
CA PRO A 88 2.74 13.64 21.23
C PRO A 88 2.10 12.36 20.73
N ALA A 89 2.66 11.78 19.66
CA ALA A 89 2.26 10.48 19.15
C ALA A 89 2.45 9.38 20.21
N SER A 90 1.53 8.43 20.29
CA SER A 90 1.66 7.25 21.12
C SER A 90 2.73 6.29 20.58
N ALA A 91 3.20 5.37 21.44
CA ALA A 91 4.10 4.30 20.99
C ALA A 91 3.44 3.49 19.86
N GLY A 92 4.17 3.26 18.78
CA GLY A 92 3.66 2.60 17.57
C GLY A 92 2.95 3.52 16.57
N ASN A 93 2.72 4.79 16.90
CA ASN A 93 2.30 5.79 15.92
C ASN A 93 3.52 6.57 15.41
N HIS A 94 4.11 6.11 14.33
CA HIS A 94 5.28 6.68 13.67
C HIS A 94 4.93 7.71 12.57
N GLY A 95 3.64 7.99 12.39
CA GLY A 95 3.13 8.81 11.30
C GLY A 95 3.10 8.06 9.96
N PRO A 96 2.77 8.77 8.86
CA PRO A 96 2.70 8.16 7.54
C PRO A 96 4.09 7.76 7.00
N VAL A 97 4.13 6.72 6.18
CA VAL A 97 5.35 6.29 5.49
C VAL A 97 5.73 7.27 4.38
N ARG A 98 7.02 7.49 4.20
CA ARG A 98 7.62 8.37 3.19
C ARG A 98 8.67 7.62 2.37
N ALA A 99 8.84 8.00 1.12
CA ALA A 99 10.00 7.60 0.32
C ALA A 99 11.23 8.41 0.74
N VAL A 100 12.32 7.73 1.06
CA VAL A 100 13.60 8.33 1.46
C VAL A 100 14.70 7.71 0.64
N GLY A 101 15.21 8.43 -0.36
CA GLY A 101 16.14 7.87 -1.35
C GLY A 101 15.47 6.71 -2.09
N THR A 102 16.09 5.54 -2.04
CA THR A 102 15.55 4.29 -2.64
C THR A 102 14.84 3.39 -1.62
N GLY A 103 14.58 3.89 -0.42
CA GLY A 103 13.91 3.16 0.66
C GLY A 103 12.70 3.90 1.21
N PHE A 104 12.21 3.40 2.34
CA PHE A 104 11.08 3.98 3.05
C PHE A 104 11.38 4.19 4.53
N ALA A 105 10.80 5.24 5.10
CA ALA A 105 10.78 5.49 6.53
C ALA A 105 9.44 6.13 6.92
N TYR A 106 9.05 5.97 8.16
CA TYR A 106 7.94 6.72 8.74
C TYR A 106 8.30 8.19 8.91
N ALA A 107 7.29 9.03 9.12
CA ALA A 107 7.46 10.48 9.27
C ALA A 107 8.30 10.90 10.48
N ASP A 108 8.47 10.03 11.48
CA ASP A 108 9.37 10.25 12.62
C ASP A 108 10.82 9.80 12.36
N GLY A 109 11.11 9.25 11.17
CA GLY A 109 12.41 8.74 10.79
C GLY A 109 12.64 7.25 11.08
N THR A 110 11.70 6.57 11.73
CA THR A 110 11.78 5.12 11.93
C THR A 110 11.81 4.39 10.58
N PRO A 111 12.78 3.51 10.31
CA PRO A 111 12.82 2.77 9.05
C PRO A 111 11.55 1.93 8.84
N TYR A 112 11.05 1.90 7.61
CA TYR A 112 9.95 1.04 7.22
C TYR A 112 10.40 0.09 6.12
N LEU A 113 10.24 -1.20 6.35
CA LEU A 113 10.59 -2.27 5.42
C LEU A 113 9.28 -2.95 4.95
N PRO A 114 8.77 -2.61 3.75
CA PRO A 114 7.53 -3.20 3.26
C PRO A 114 7.66 -4.70 2.98
N PHE A 115 6.78 -5.47 3.59
CA PHE A 115 6.44 -6.84 3.23
C PHE A 115 4.96 -6.84 2.85
N GLY A 116 4.69 -6.66 1.56
CA GLY A 116 3.33 -6.50 1.05
C GLY A 116 2.63 -7.83 0.77
N THR A 117 1.32 -7.82 0.86
CA THR A 117 0.45 -8.85 0.28
C THR A 117 -0.73 -8.21 -0.43
N THR A 118 -1.34 -8.95 -1.36
CA THR A 118 -2.50 -8.47 -2.12
C THR A 118 -3.76 -9.21 -1.69
N CYS A 119 -4.80 -8.43 -1.39
CA CYS A 119 -6.14 -8.94 -1.15
C CYS A 119 -7.16 -7.93 -1.71
N TYR A 120 -7.45 -8.05 -2.99
CA TYR A 120 -8.13 -7.01 -3.77
C TYR A 120 -9.49 -6.60 -3.20
N HIS A 121 -10.32 -7.58 -2.78
CA HIS A 121 -11.75 -7.39 -2.56
C HIS A 121 -12.21 -7.84 -1.18
N TRP A 122 -11.32 -7.93 -0.21
CA TRP A 122 -11.60 -8.48 1.11
C TRP A 122 -12.70 -7.72 1.88
N THR A 123 -12.97 -6.47 1.50
CA THR A 123 -13.98 -5.60 2.13
C THR A 123 -15.30 -5.55 1.37
N HIS A 124 -15.36 -6.09 0.11
CA HIS A 124 -16.52 -5.83 -0.75
C HIS A 124 -17.72 -6.72 -0.43
N ASP A 125 -17.49 -7.93 0.04
CA ASP A 125 -18.61 -8.83 0.43
C ASP A 125 -19.28 -8.41 1.75
N MET A 126 -18.65 -7.48 2.51
CA MET A 126 -19.10 -7.02 3.84
C MET A 126 -19.37 -8.18 4.80
N ASP A 127 -18.62 -9.27 4.65
CA ASP A 127 -18.66 -10.44 5.51
C ASP A 127 -17.77 -10.21 6.75
N GLU A 128 -18.37 -9.74 7.83
CA GLU A 128 -17.64 -9.38 9.06
C GLU A 128 -16.84 -10.54 9.66
N GLU A 129 -17.27 -11.78 9.48
CA GLU A 129 -16.53 -12.93 10.01
C GLU A 129 -15.24 -13.15 9.22
N ARG A 130 -15.34 -13.12 7.89
CA ARG A 130 -14.19 -13.22 6.99
C ARG A 130 -13.23 -12.05 7.14
N GLU A 131 -13.73 -10.83 7.29
CA GLU A 131 -12.92 -9.64 7.51
C GLU A 131 -12.14 -9.74 8.82
N ARG A 132 -12.78 -10.21 9.90
CA ARG A 132 -12.09 -10.48 11.18
C ARG A 132 -11.05 -11.60 11.07
N GLU A 133 -11.33 -12.64 10.29
CA GLU A 133 -10.36 -13.70 10.01
C GLU A 133 -9.17 -13.15 9.22
N THR A 134 -9.41 -12.32 8.19
CA THR A 134 -8.37 -11.65 7.40
C THR A 134 -7.46 -10.80 8.29
N LEU A 135 -8.03 -10.00 9.18
CA LEU A 135 -7.27 -9.18 10.12
C LEU A 135 -6.44 -10.04 11.10
N ARG A 136 -6.99 -11.14 11.62
CA ARG A 136 -6.23 -12.08 12.46
C ARG A 136 -5.07 -12.72 11.70
N THR A 137 -5.32 -13.13 10.46
CA THR A 137 -4.29 -13.70 9.58
C THR A 137 -3.19 -12.70 9.29
N LEU A 138 -3.53 -11.45 8.97
CA LEU A 138 -2.55 -10.37 8.75
C LEU A 138 -1.72 -10.12 10.01
N ALA A 139 -2.36 -9.98 11.17
CA ALA A 139 -1.67 -9.73 12.44
C ALA A 139 -0.69 -10.85 12.84
N ALA A 140 -0.94 -12.08 12.40
CA ALA A 140 -0.08 -13.25 12.65
C ALA A 140 0.94 -13.49 11.51
N SER A 141 0.88 -12.74 10.41
CA SER A 141 1.70 -12.92 9.22
C SER A 141 2.90 -11.95 9.20
N PRO A 142 3.86 -12.13 8.29
CA PRO A 142 4.93 -11.17 8.09
C PRO A 142 4.51 -9.88 7.38
N PHE A 143 3.27 -9.78 6.91
CA PHE A 143 2.85 -8.71 6.02
C PHE A 143 2.45 -7.45 6.79
N ASN A 144 3.03 -6.32 6.41
CA ASN A 144 2.77 -5.00 6.98
C ASN A 144 2.23 -3.99 5.96
N LYS A 145 1.86 -4.44 4.77
CA LYS A 145 1.25 -3.67 3.69
C LYS A 145 0.23 -4.54 2.96
N LEU A 146 -0.99 -4.04 2.76
CA LEU A 146 -2.06 -4.73 2.03
C LEU A 146 -2.53 -3.90 0.85
N ARG A 147 -2.46 -4.47 -0.36
CA ARG A 147 -3.06 -3.88 -1.57
C ARG A 147 -4.54 -4.28 -1.67
N MET A 148 -5.39 -3.29 -1.82
CA MET A 148 -6.85 -3.45 -1.85
C MET A 148 -7.53 -2.46 -2.78
N CYS A 149 -8.61 -2.87 -3.45
CA CYS A 149 -9.36 -2.04 -4.37
C CYS A 149 -10.48 -1.25 -3.65
N VAL A 150 -10.74 -0.03 -4.11
CA VAL A 150 -11.95 0.71 -3.74
C VAL A 150 -13.13 0.24 -4.58
N LEU A 151 -12.96 0.14 -5.89
CA LEU A 151 -14.03 -0.26 -6.81
C LEU A 151 -14.18 -1.78 -6.85
N PRO A 152 -15.41 -2.33 -6.87
CA PRO A 152 -15.64 -3.76 -7.04
C PRO A 152 -15.36 -4.19 -8.49
N THR A 153 -15.01 -5.45 -8.69
CA THR A 153 -14.86 -6.03 -10.04
C THR A 153 -16.21 -6.45 -10.62
N GLY A 154 -16.29 -6.61 -11.94
CA GLY A 154 -17.47 -7.10 -12.62
C GLY A 154 -17.92 -8.51 -12.22
N ARG A 155 -17.05 -9.30 -11.60
CA ARG A 155 -17.36 -10.67 -11.12
C ARG A 155 -17.97 -10.72 -9.73
N MET A 156 -18.13 -9.57 -9.08
CA MET A 156 -18.68 -9.49 -7.73
C MET A 156 -20.09 -8.91 -7.76
N SER A 157 -20.89 -9.32 -6.77
CA SER A 157 -22.19 -8.76 -6.47
C SER A 157 -22.20 -8.31 -5.01
N PRO A 158 -21.46 -7.25 -4.67
CA PRO A 158 -21.39 -6.78 -3.30
C PRO A 158 -22.74 -6.22 -2.83
N PRO A 159 -23.07 -6.28 -1.52
CA PRO A 159 -24.31 -5.74 -0.98
C PRO A 159 -24.39 -4.22 -1.10
N GLU A 160 -23.25 -3.55 -1.12
CA GLU A 160 -23.12 -2.10 -1.29
C GLU A 160 -22.05 -1.79 -2.33
N VAL A 161 -22.27 -0.77 -3.13
CA VAL A 161 -21.35 -0.28 -4.15
C VAL A 161 -21.03 1.20 -3.92
N PRO A 162 -19.91 1.73 -4.44
CA PRO A 162 -19.45 3.10 -4.11
C PRO A 162 -20.36 4.23 -4.64
N PHE A 163 -21.28 3.94 -5.54
CA PHE A 163 -22.18 4.91 -6.14
C PHE A 163 -23.64 4.58 -5.81
N ALA A 164 -24.49 5.60 -5.76
CA ALA A 164 -25.93 5.43 -5.57
C ALA A 164 -26.60 4.88 -6.84
N GLY A 165 -27.73 4.21 -6.67
CA GLY A 165 -28.52 3.66 -7.77
C GLY A 165 -28.53 2.13 -7.79
N ASP A 166 -29.08 1.57 -8.86
CA ASP A 166 -29.24 0.12 -9.01
C ASP A 166 -27.98 -0.51 -9.64
N ASP A 167 -27.31 -1.40 -8.90
CA ASP A 167 -26.18 -2.17 -9.43
C ASP A 167 -26.72 -3.37 -10.28
N PRO A 168 -26.15 -3.64 -11.47
CA PRO A 168 -24.97 -2.98 -12.03
C PRO A 168 -25.24 -1.83 -13.01
N GLY A 169 -26.42 -1.70 -13.55
CA GLY A 169 -26.66 -0.88 -14.75
C GLY A 169 -27.17 0.55 -14.50
N GLY A 170 -27.58 0.88 -13.29
CA GLY A 170 -28.26 2.15 -12.96
C GLY A 170 -27.50 3.05 -12.00
N LEU A 171 -26.16 2.96 -11.92
CA LEU A 171 -25.36 3.73 -10.96
C LEU A 171 -25.21 5.20 -11.38
N ASP A 172 -25.57 6.11 -10.47
CA ASP A 172 -25.32 7.56 -10.61
C ASP A 172 -23.90 7.89 -10.12
N LYS A 173 -22.97 8.09 -11.05
CA LYS A 173 -21.55 8.41 -10.77
C LYS A 173 -21.37 9.80 -10.12
N THR A 174 -22.42 10.60 -10.02
CA THR A 174 -22.38 11.91 -9.34
C THR A 174 -22.79 11.84 -7.87
N ARG A 175 -23.27 10.68 -7.41
CA ARG A 175 -23.73 10.43 -6.04
C ARG A 175 -22.98 9.24 -5.45
N PHE A 176 -22.34 9.47 -4.32
CA PHE A 176 -21.61 8.42 -3.62
C PHE A 176 -22.48 7.74 -2.56
N ASN A 177 -22.15 6.49 -2.23
CA ASN A 177 -22.84 5.71 -1.21
C ASN A 177 -22.11 5.81 0.15
N PRO A 178 -22.63 6.55 1.13
CA PRO A 178 -21.94 6.70 2.42
C PRO A 178 -21.80 5.39 3.19
N VAL A 179 -22.70 4.43 3.02
CA VAL A 179 -22.64 3.13 3.72
C VAL A 179 -21.40 2.36 3.26
N PHE A 180 -21.19 2.29 1.95
CA PHE A 180 -20.00 1.68 1.37
C PHE A 180 -18.69 2.31 1.90
N PHE A 181 -18.61 3.64 1.84
CA PHE A 181 -17.41 4.34 2.25
C PHE A 181 -17.13 4.26 3.76
N ARG A 182 -18.16 4.32 4.60
CA ARG A 182 -17.97 4.13 6.05
C ARG A 182 -17.45 2.73 6.38
N HIS A 183 -17.89 1.71 5.64
CA HIS A 183 -17.36 0.36 5.79
C HIS A 183 -15.89 0.27 5.38
N LEU A 184 -15.53 0.81 4.20
CA LEU A 184 -14.14 0.88 3.73
C LEU A 184 -13.22 1.60 4.74
N GLU A 185 -13.66 2.73 5.26
CA GLU A 185 -12.94 3.50 6.29
C GLU A 185 -12.72 2.71 7.58
N ALA A 186 -13.72 1.93 8.01
CA ALA A 186 -13.58 1.07 9.18
C ALA A 186 -12.46 0.04 8.95
N ARG A 187 -12.42 -0.60 7.79
CA ARG A 187 -11.38 -1.58 7.44
C ARG A 187 -9.98 -0.96 7.34
N ILE A 188 -9.85 0.26 6.81
CA ILE A 188 -8.57 0.98 6.79
C ILE A 188 -8.09 1.30 8.22
N ARG A 189 -9.01 1.66 9.12
CA ARG A 189 -8.68 1.85 10.55
C ARG A 189 -8.22 0.56 11.21
N ASP A 190 -8.92 -0.56 10.94
CA ASP A 190 -8.55 -1.85 11.49
C ASP A 190 -7.15 -2.28 11.03
N LEU A 191 -6.79 -2.05 9.74
CA LEU A 191 -5.43 -2.28 9.24
C LEU A 191 -4.41 -1.42 9.99
N ARG A 192 -4.71 -0.12 10.19
CA ARG A 192 -3.86 0.78 10.96
C ARG A 192 -3.61 0.26 12.39
N ASP A 193 -4.65 -0.23 13.02
CA ASP A 193 -4.62 -0.64 14.44
C ASP A 193 -3.82 -1.93 14.65
N ILE A 194 -3.64 -2.73 13.58
CA ILE A 194 -2.73 -3.90 13.57
C ILE A 194 -1.37 -3.60 12.91
N GLY A 195 -1.07 -2.33 12.59
CA GLY A 195 0.23 -1.92 12.01
C GLY A 195 0.42 -2.26 10.54
N VAL A 196 -0.67 -2.33 9.76
CA VAL A 196 -0.65 -2.64 8.33
C VAL A 196 -0.97 -1.40 7.51
N GLU A 197 -0.11 -1.07 6.55
CA GLU A 197 -0.34 -0.01 5.57
C GLU A 197 -1.38 -0.45 4.53
N ALA A 198 -2.34 0.43 4.26
CA ALA A 198 -3.38 0.22 3.26
C ALA A 198 -2.95 0.84 1.91
N ASP A 199 -2.54 0.01 0.96
CA ASP A 199 -2.23 0.42 -0.40
C ASP A 199 -3.51 0.38 -1.22
N VAL A 200 -4.17 1.55 -1.29
CA VAL A 200 -5.54 1.72 -1.79
C VAL A 200 -5.51 1.92 -3.31
N ILE A 201 -6.01 0.92 -4.03
CA ILE A 201 -6.14 0.95 -5.48
C ILE A 201 -7.41 1.71 -5.84
N LEU A 202 -7.25 2.87 -6.49
CA LEU A 202 -8.34 3.77 -6.84
C LEU A 202 -9.08 3.36 -8.11
N PHE A 203 -8.35 2.90 -9.14
CA PHE A 203 -8.90 2.42 -10.40
C PHE A 203 -8.31 1.07 -10.79
N HIS A 204 -9.05 0.29 -11.57
CA HIS A 204 -8.60 -0.98 -12.14
C HIS A 204 -9.43 -1.34 -13.39
N PRO A 205 -8.95 -2.24 -14.27
CA PRO A 205 -9.63 -2.63 -15.52
C PRO A 205 -10.52 -3.87 -15.38
N TYR A 206 -11.09 -4.16 -14.20
CA TYR A 206 -11.77 -5.44 -13.94
C TYR A 206 -13.30 -5.33 -13.82
N ASP A 207 -13.87 -4.19 -14.15
CA ASP A 207 -15.33 -4.03 -14.17
C ASP A 207 -15.99 -4.79 -15.34
N GLU A 208 -15.21 -5.09 -16.38
CA GLU A 208 -15.67 -5.79 -17.59
C GLU A 208 -16.89 -5.07 -18.23
N GLY A 209 -16.98 -3.75 -18.05
CA GLY A 209 -18.06 -2.89 -18.56
C GLY A 209 -19.37 -3.00 -17.81
N LEU A 210 -19.45 -3.77 -16.72
CA LEU A 210 -20.69 -4.06 -16.01
C LEU A 210 -21.27 -2.82 -15.33
N ARG A 211 -20.43 -2.02 -14.66
CA ARG A 211 -20.81 -0.81 -13.91
C ARG A 211 -20.39 0.50 -14.57
N GLY A 212 -19.58 0.40 -15.63
CA GLY A 212 -19.01 1.55 -16.33
C GLY A 212 -18.05 2.38 -15.48
N VAL A 213 -17.37 1.77 -14.50
CA VAL A 213 -16.40 2.47 -13.63
C VAL A 213 -15.01 2.59 -14.25
N GLU A 214 -14.74 1.87 -15.32
CA GLU A 214 -13.49 1.98 -16.08
C GLU A 214 -13.45 3.24 -16.95
N ASP A 215 -14.61 3.70 -17.39
CA ASP A 215 -14.80 4.87 -18.27
C ASP A 215 -15.94 5.78 -17.76
N MET A 216 -15.74 6.36 -16.60
CA MET A 216 -16.70 7.31 -16.03
C MET A 216 -16.63 8.68 -16.68
N GLY A 217 -15.58 8.95 -17.45
CA GLY A 217 -15.27 10.25 -17.98
C GLY A 217 -14.57 11.17 -16.98
N ARG A 218 -13.84 12.15 -17.49
CA ARG A 218 -12.93 12.99 -16.71
C ARG A 218 -13.60 13.66 -15.49
N GLU A 219 -14.78 14.19 -15.65
CA GLU A 219 -15.47 14.93 -14.57
C GLU A 219 -15.83 13.99 -13.40
N ALA A 220 -16.38 12.82 -13.71
CA ALA A 220 -16.73 11.83 -12.70
C ALA A 220 -15.49 11.21 -12.04
N ASP A 221 -14.43 10.95 -12.81
CA ASP A 221 -13.14 10.51 -12.27
C ASP A 221 -12.58 11.50 -11.22
N HIS A 222 -12.61 12.79 -11.53
CA HIS A 222 -12.16 13.84 -10.59
C HIS A 222 -13.08 14.00 -9.38
N ALA A 223 -14.39 13.87 -9.55
CA ALA A 223 -15.34 13.90 -8.44
C ALA A 223 -15.12 12.70 -7.50
N TYR A 224 -14.93 11.52 -8.07
CA TYR A 224 -14.60 10.29 -7.33
C TYR A 224 -13.29 10.45 -6.54
N LEU A 225 -12.21 10.90 -7.16
CA LEU A 225 -10.95 11.13 -6.47
C LEU A 225 -11.09 12.13 -5.32
N ARG A 226 -11.82 13.25 -5.56
CA ARG A 226 -12.06 14.23 -4.49
C ARG A 226 -12.77 13.59 -3.30
N HIS A 227 -13.81 12.81 -3.57
CA HIS A 227 -14.59 12.17 -2.51
C HIS A 227 -13.74 11.16 -1.73
N VAL A 228 -13.01 10.27 -2.42
CA VAL A 228 -12.18 9.23 -1.79
C VAL A 228 -11.03 9.85 -1.00
N VAL A 229 -10.31 10.80 -1.59
CA VAL A 229 -9.16 11.44 -0.92
C VAL A 229 -9.60 12.26 0.29
N ALA A 230 -10.68 13.04 0.19
CA ALA A 230 -11.22 13.78 1.34
C ALA A 230 -11.59 12.86 2.52
N ARG A 231 -12.08 11.65 2.23
CA ARG A 231 -12.45 10.67 3.24
C ARG A 231 -11.25 9.97 3.88
N LEU A 232 -10.23 9.62 3.09
CA LEU A 232 -9.19 8.68 3.50
C LEU A 232 -7.83 9.33 3.82
N ALA A 233 -7.52 10.50 3.26
CA ALA A 233 -6.19 11.09 3.39
C ALA A 233 -5.75 11.41 4.83
N ALA A 234 -6.70 11.60 5.76
CA ALA A 234 -6.36 11.81 7.17
C ALA A 234 -5.90 10.52 7.91
N TYR A 235 -5.98 9.36 7.30
CA TYR A 235 -5.46 8.11 7.88
C TYR A 235 -4.00 7.92 7.51
N ARG A 236 -3.11 7.88 8.49
CA ARG A 236 -1.66 7.82 8.32
C ARG A 236 -1.13 6.60 7.56
N ASN A 237 -1.90 5.51 7.54
CA ASN A 237 -1.54 4.24 6.91
C ASN A 237 -2.04 4.07 5.46
N VAL A 238 -2.43 5.16 4.79
CA VAL A 238 -2.89 5.11 3.40
C VAL A 238 -1.73 5.32 2.43
N TRP A 239 -1.68 4.49 1.39
CA TRP A 239 -0.90 4.69 0.17
C TRP A 239 -1.87 4.78 -1.01
N TRP A 240 -1.53 5.57 -2.02
CA TRP A 240 -2.36 5.73 -3.21
C TRP A 240 -1.79 4.93 -4.38
N SER A 241 -2.40 3.80 -4.71
CA SER A 241 -2.22 3.12 -6.00
C SER A 241 -3.28 3.68 -6.96
N VAL A 242 -2.90 4.66 -7.82
CA VAL A 242 -3.89 5.37 -8.65
C VAL A 242 -4.58 4.41 -9.62
N ALA A 243 -3.84 3.45 -10.17
CA ALA A 243 -4.46 2.33 -10.87
C ALA A 243 -3.67 1.05 -10.70
N ASN A 244 -4.38 -0.08 -10.62
CA ASN A 244 -3.83 -1.39 -10.88
C ASN A 244 -3.96 -1.71 -12.36
N GLU A 245 -2.91 -2.28 -12.97
CA GLU A 245 -2.87 -2.67 -14.37
C GLU A 245 -3.42 -1.58 -15.31
N TYR A 246 -2.91 -0.34 -15.14
CA TYR A 246 -3.40 0.86 -15.81
C TYR A 246 -3.46 0.73 -17.32
N ASP A 247 -2.56 -0.05 -17.90
CA ASP A 247 -2.36 -0.26 -19.33
C ASP A 247 -3.33 -1.31 -19.94
N PHE A 248 -4.10 -2.01 -19.10
CA PHE A 248 -5.28 -2.78 -19.53
C PHE A 248 -6.55 -1.92 -19.62
N ASN A 249 -6.58 -0.76 -18.97
CA ASN A 249 -7.71 0.15 -19.10
C ASN A 249 -7.58 0.97 -20.40
N HIS A 250 -8.19 0.49 -21.47
CA HIS A 250 -8.12 1.12 -22.79
C HIS A 250 -8.96 2.39 -22.94
N ALA A 251 -9.79 2.73 -21.94
CA ALA A 251 -10.56 3.97 -21.94
C ALA A 251 -9.72 5.20 -21.53
N LYS A 252 -8.53 4.98 -20.93
CA LYS A 252 -7.66 6.04 -20.42
C LYS A 252 -6.28 6.00 -21.08
N THR A 253 -5.80 7.17 -21.48
CA THR A 253 -4.44 7.36 -21.98
C THR A 253 -3.44 7.60 -20.85
N VAL A 254 -2.14 7.56 -21.14
CA VAL A 254 -1.09 7.94 -20.16
C VAL A 254 -1.27 9.38 -19.68
N ALA A 255 -1.76 10.29 -20.55
CA ALA A 255 -2.01 11.68 -20.17
C ALA A 255 -3.19 11.80 -19.17
N ASP A 256 -4.20 10.95 -19.29
CA ASP A 256 -5.30 10.89 -18.31
C ASP A 256 -4.79 10.39 -16.97
N TRP A 257 -3.94 9.36 -16.96
CA TRP A 257 -3.31 8.88 -15.73
C TRP A 257 -2.41 9.93 -15.06
N ASP A 258 -1.68 10.72 -15.86
CA ASP A 258 -0.91 11.86 -15.37
C ASP A 258 -1.78 12.91 -14.70
N ASP A 259 -2.94 13.21 -15.29
CA ASP A 259 -3.90 14.17 -14.73
C ASP A 259 -4.52 13.67 -13.41
N LEU A 260 -4.88 12.39 -13.35
CA LEU A 260 -5.42 11.78 -12.12
C LEU A 260 -4.37 11.73 -10.99
N LEU A 261 -3.12 11.36 -11.29
CA LEU A 261 -2.01 11.40 -10.33
C LEU A 261 -1.78 12.82 -9.78
N ARG A 262 -1.74 13.83 -10.66
CA ARG A 262 -1.63 15.23 -10.23
C ARG A 262 -2.83 15.68 -9.41
N THR A 263 -3.99 15.13 -9.68
CA THR A 263 -5.22 15.41 -8.91
C THR A 263 -5.09 14.88 -7.49
N VAL A 264 -4.60 13.65 -7.30
CA VAL A 264 -4.30 13.10 -5.97
C VAL A 264 -3.27 13.99 -5.26
N VAL A 265 -2.19 14.45 -5.94
CA VAL A 265 -1.20 15.38 -5.35
C VAL A 265 -1.85 16.66 -4.83
N ARG A 266 -2.81 17.21 -5.56
CA ARG A 266 -3.49 18.47 -5.13
C ARG A 266 -4.45 18.26 -3.97
N LEU A 267 -5.09 17.09 -3.90
CA LEU A 267 -6.15 16.80 -2.93
C LEU A 267 -5.61 16.26 -1.60
N ASP A 268 -4.41 15.65 -1.62
CA ASP A 268 -3.77 15.06 -0.45
C ASP A 268 -2.74 16.03 0.16
N PRO A 269 -3.10 16.75 1.24
CA PRO A 269 -2.20 17.71 1.86
C PRO A 269 -1.12 17.05 2.73
N TYR A 270 -1.13 15.73 2.87
CA TYR A 270 -0.24 14.97 3.73
C TYR A 270 0.89 14.28 2.97
N GLU A 271 0.90 14.37 1.64
CA GLU A 271 1.96 13.82 0.77
C GLU A 271 2.15 12.29 0.94
N HIS A 272 1.04 11.53 1.07
CA HIS A 272 1.13 10.07 1.12
C HIS A 272 1.84 9.48 -0.09
N LEU A 273 2.36 8.29 0.08
CA LEU A 273 2.95 7.54 -1.01
C LEU A 273 1.92 7.31 -2.12
N ARG A 274 2.37 7.47 -3.37
CA ARG A 274 1.51 7.33 -4.54
C ARG A 274 2.27 6.78 -5.73
N SER A 275 1.64 5.85 -6.42
CA SER A 275 2.20 5.23 -7.63
C SER A 275 1.08 4.76 -8.56
N ILE A 276 1.46 4.10 -9.63
CA ILE A 276 0.59 3.45 -10.59
C ILE A 276 1.24 2.15 -11.05
N HIS A 277 0.43 1.11 -11.30
CA HIS A 277 0.91 -0.24 -11.51
C HIS A 277 0.55 -0.74 -12.92
N ASN A 278 1.55 -1.29 -13.63
CA ASN A 278 1.38 -1.89 -14.94
C ASN A 278 0.82 -3.33 -14.85
N GLY A 279 0.18 -3.81 -15.91
CA GLY A 279 -0.34 -5.17 -16.00
C GLY A 279 0.08 -5.90 -17.26
N THR A 280 0.08 -5.18 -18.37
CA THR A 280 0.40 -5.74 -19.67
C THR A 280 1.80 -6.31 -19.63
N ARG A 281 1.86 -7.58 -20.01
CA ARG A 281 3.16 -8.16 -20.29
C ARG A 281 4.07 -8.14 -19.06
N MET A 282 3.59 -8.73 -17.98
CA MET A 282 4.42 -9.05 -16.80
C MET A 282 5.83 -9.58 -17.17
N TYR A 283 6.07 -9.86 -18.43
CA TYR A 283 7.32 -10.36 -19.01
C TYR A 283 8.04 -9.32 -19.87
N GLU A 284 7.52 -8.10 -19.99
CA GLU A 284 8.11 -7.03 -20.82
C GLU A 284 8.24 -5.72 -20.04
N VAL A 285 9.46 -5.16 -20.03
CA VAL A 285 9.77 -3.90 -19.35
C VAL A 285 9.12 -2.68 -20.03
N ALA A 286 8.80 -2.79 -21.31
CA ALA A 286 8.28 -1.67 -22.11
C ALA A 286 6.91 -1.13 -21.67
N SER A 287 6.16 -1.87 -20.84
CA SER A 287 4.88 -1.42 -20.31
C SER A 287 4.97 -0.68 -18.98
N LEU A 288 6.17 -0.47 -18.43
CA LEU A 288 6.32 0.29 -17.20
C LEU A 288 5.96 1.76 -17.41
N TYR A 289 5.29 2.33 -16.43
CA TYR A 289 5.03 3.77 -16.39
C TYR A 289 6.35 4.54 -16.23
N ASP A 290 6.39 5.79 -16.68
CA ASP A 290 7.54 6.67 -16.43
C ASP A 290 7.57 7.15 -14.97
N PHE A 291 8.23 6.37 -14.12
CA PHE A 291 8.36 6.67 -12.69
C PHE A 291 9.31 7.84 -12.38
N THR A 292 10.01 8.43 -13.37
CA THR A 292 10.81 9.64 -13.15
C THR A 292 9.95 10.86 -12.89
N LYS A 293 8.67 10.81 -13.25
CA LYS A 293 7.71 11.90 -13.07
C LYS A 293 7.56 12.29 -11.60
N PRO A 294 7.48 13.60 -11.29
CA PRO A 294 7.54 14.08 -9.88
C PRO A 294 6.30 13.76 -9.05
N TRP A 295 5.19 13.41 -9.68
CA TRP A 295 3.95 13.09 -8.99
C TRP A 295 3.84 11.64 -8.52
N VAL A 296 4.80 10.77 -8.83
CA VAL A 296 4.92 9.43 -8.25
C VAL A 296 6.07 9.37 -7.26
N THR A 297 5.91 8.65 -6.17
CA THR A 297 6.88 8.57 -5.07
C THR A 297 7.76 7.33 -5.14
N HIS A 298 7.26 6.26 -5.76
CA HIS A 298 7.94 4.97 -5.88
C HIS A 298 7.52 4.27 -7.17
N GLN A 299 8.29 3.29 -7.58
CA GLN A 299 8.01 2.44 -8.71
C GLN A 299 7.14 1.26 -8.23
N SER A 300 5.91 1.13 -8.74
CA SER A 300 5.03 -0.03 -8.52
C SER A 300 5.06 -0.88 -9.77
N VAL A 301 5.63 -2.07 -9.68
CA VAL A 301 6.00 -2.89 -10.84
C VAL A 301 5.29 -4.24 -10.81
N GLN A 302 4.76 -4.67 -11.96
CA GLN A 302 4.42 -6.06 -12.21
C GLN A 302 5.47 -6.67 -13.15
N HIS A 303 6.29 -7.58 -12.65
CA HIS A 303 7.26 -8.30 -13.45
C HIS A 303 7.73 -9.57 -12.75
N TRP A 304 7.94 -10.66 -13.51
CA TRP A 304 8.34 -11.96 -12.97
C TRP A 304 9.81 -12.03 -12.56
N ASP A 305 10.67 -11.20 -13.14
CA ASP A 305 12.13 -11.24 -12.94
C ASP A 305 12.57 -10.16 -11.96
N ALA A 306 12.76 -10.55 -10.71
CA ALA A 306 13.23 -9.68 -9.64
C ALA A 306 14.70 -9.25 -9.80
N THR A 307 15.48 -9.88 -10.67
CA THR A 307 16.88 -9.49 -10.90
C THR A 307 17.00 -8.13 -11.60
N LEU A 308 15.94 -7.67 -12.25
CA LEU A 308 15.87 -6.35 -12.87
C LEU A 308 15.80 -5.19 -11.86
N THR A 309 15.64 -5.46 -10.58
CA THR A 309 15.62 -4.45 -9.52
C THR A 309 16.82 -3.50 -9.57
N ASP A 310 18.03 -4.04 -9.81
CA ASP A 310 19.25 -3.21 -9.93
C ASP A 310 19.17 -2.21 -11.09
N GLU A 311 18.56 -2.60 -12.20
CA GLU A 311 18.37 -1.75 -13.37
C GLU A 311 17.34 -0.66 -13.10
N TRP A 312 16.20 -1.02 -12.49
CA TRP A 312 15.15 -0.06 -12.16
C TRP A 312 15.65 0.99 -11.17
N LEU A 313 16.38 0.58 -10.12
CA LEU A 313 16.98 1.52 -9.16
C LEU A 313 18.02 2.44 -9.81
N ARG A 314 18.79 1.95 -10.78
CA ARG A 314 19.80 2.73 -11.48
C ARG A 314 19.17 3.74 -12.46
N THR A 315 18.09 3.37 -13.13
CA THR A 315 17.41 4.23 -14.11
C THR A 315 16.48 5.25 -13.46
N CYS A 316 15.86 4.89 -12.36
CA CYS A 316 15.00 5.78 -11.57
C CYS A 316 15.29 5.57 -10.08
N PRO A 317 16.04 6.49 -9.42
CA PRO A 317 16.47 6.30 -8.02
C PRO A 317 15.33 6.60 -7.02
N LYS A 318 14.21 5.91 -7.17
CA LYS A 318 13.05 5.85 -6.27
C LYS A 318 12.88 4.43 -5.76
N PRO A 319 12.25 4.23 -4.59
CA PRO A 319 11.98 2.87 -4.10
C PRO A 319 11.28 2.02 -5.17
N VAL A 320 11.67 0.76 -5.29
CA VAL A 320 11.06 -0.22 -6.19
C VAL A 320 10.24 -1.19 -5.38
N VAL A 321 8.94 -1.26 -5.65
CA VAL A 321 8.02 -2.26 -5.10
C VAL A 321 7.53 -3.12 -6.25
N ILE A 322 7.95 -4.38 -6.29
CA ILE A 322 7.43 -5.37 -7.24
C ILE A 322 6.15 -5.91 -6.60
N ASP A 323 5.06 -5.18 -6.78
CA ASP A 323 3.78 -5.48 -6.13
C ASP A 323 3.17 -6.80 -6.62
N GLU A 324 3.46 -7.17 -7.87
CA GLU A 324 3.03 -8.44 -8.45
C GLU A 324 4.19 -9.13 -9.16
N ILE A 325 4.59 -10.29 -8.61
CA ILE A 325 5.72 -11.08 -9.13
C ILE A 325 5.31 -12.51 -9.51
N SER A 326 4.05 -12.73 -9.79
CA SER A 326 3.29 -13.97 -9.77
C SER A 326 2.98 -14.45 -8.35
N TYR A 327 1.91 -15.21 -8.24
CA TYR A 327 1.37 -15.64 -6.94
C TYR A 327 1.55 -17.13 -6.73
N GLU A 328 1.81 -17.52 -5.48
CA GLU A 328 1.80 -18.93 -5.08
C GLU A 328 0.41 -19.50 -5.24
N GLY A 329 0.28 -20.65 -5.90
CA GLY A 329 -1.03 -21.30 -6.01
C GLY A 329 -1.15 -22.33 -7.11
N ASP A 330 -2.40 -22.63 -7.42
CA ASP A 330 -2.83 -23.68 -8.35
C ASP A 330 -3.79 -23.16 -9.44
N ALA A 331 -3.87 -21.84 -9.64
CA ALA A 331 -4.69 -21.25 -10.69
C ALA A 331 -4.26 -21.72 -12.09
N GLY A 332 -5.21 -21.84 -13.02
CA GLY A 332 -4.94 -22.22 -14.40
C GLY A 332 -4.24 -21.12 -15.23
N LYS A 333 -3.67 -20.11 -14.59
CA LYS A 333 -3.03 -18.94 -15.20
C LYS A 333 -1.61 -18.77 -14.67
N ARG A 334 -0.66 -18.33 -15.52
CA ARG A 334 0.76 -18.16 -15.17
C ARG A 334 1.00 -17.27 -13.96
N TRP A 335 0.18 -16.25 -13.77
CA TRP A 335 0.33 -15.31 -12.67
C TRP A 335 0.00 -15.90 -11.29
N GLY A 336 -0.71 -17.02 -11.22
CA GLY A 336 -1.22 -17.60 -9.98
C GLY A 336 -0.97 -19.10 -9.81
N ASN A 337 0.12 -19.65 -10.38
CA ASN A 337 0.42 -21.09 -10.30
C ASN A 337 1.92 -21.38 -10.10
N ILE A 338 2.66 -20.46 -9.47
CA ILE A 338 4.02 -20.78 -9.06
C ILE A 338 4.02 -21.50 -7.70
N GLY A 339 5.04 -22.30 -7.44
CA GLY A 339 5.20 -22.96 -6.14
C GLY A 339 5.80 -22.02 -5.09
N GLY A 340 5.58 -22.34 -3.81
CA GLY A 340 6.17 -21.61 -2.69
C GLY A 340 7.69 -21.40 -2.80
N PRO A 341 8.50 -22.43 -3.18
CA PRO A 341 9.94 -22.23 -3.37
C PRO A 341 10.30 -21.19 -4.42
N GLU A 342 9.53 -21.09 -5.48
CA GLU A 342 9.75 -20.09 -6.52
C GLU A 342 9.38 -18.68 -6.05
N LEU A 343 8.26 -18.50 -5.33
CA LEU A 343 7.89 -17.21 -4.78
C LEU A 343 8.91 -16.72 -3.76
N VAL A 344 9.38 -17.59 -2.87
CA VAL A 344 10.43 -17.28 -1.89
C VAL A 344 11.75 -16.89 -2.57
N ASP A 345 12.15 -17.60 -3.64
CA ASP A 345 13.32 -17.28 -4.45
C ASP A 345 13.23 -15.85 -5.00
N ARG A 346 12.09 -15.48 -5.58
CA ARG A 346 11.85 -14.13 -6.12
C ARG A 346 11.86 -13.05 -5.03
N PHE A 347 11.33 -13.35 -3.84
CA PHE A 347 11.41 -12.44 -2.70
C PHE A 347 12.86 -12.17 -2.29
N TRP A 348 13.67 -13.22 -2.14
CA TRP A 348 15.07 -13.07 -1.80
C TRP A 348 15.84 -12.30 -2.88
N GLU A 349 15.63 -12.61 -4.17
CA GLU A 349 16.28 -11.90 -5.28
C GLU A 349 15.96 -10.40 -5.26
N GLY A 350 14.71 -10.01 -5.15
CA GLY A 350 14.30 -8.60 -5.15
C GLY A 350 14.78 -7.85 -3.90
N MET A 351 14.58 -8.44 -2.72
CA MET A 351 14.89 -7.80 -1.44
C MET A 351 16.41 -7.61 -1.23
N VAL A 352 17.23 -8.60 -1.64
CA VAL A 352 18.69 -8.49 -1.51
C VAL A 352 19.26 -7.42 -2.45
N ARG A 353 18.59 -7.14 -3.56
CA ARG A 353 18.95 -6.09 -4.53
C ARG A 353 18.44 -4.69 -4.15
N GLY A 354 17.75 -4.57 -3.01
CA GLY A 354 17.27 -3.28 -2.51
C GLY A 354 15.86 -2.89 -3.00
N GLY A 355 15.13 -3.80 -3.64
CA GLY A 355 13.70 -3.67 -3.92
C GLY A 355 12.85 -4.25 -2.80
N TYR A 356 11.55 -4.17 -2.97
CA TYR A 356 10.54 -4.75 -2.09
C TYR A 356 9.61 -5.62 -2.94
N VAL A 357 9.16 -6.73 -2.39
CA VAL A 357 8.38 -7.72 -3.15
C VAL A 357 7.02 -7.95 -2.50
N GLY A 358 5.96 -7.96 -3.31
CA GLY A 358 4.60 -8.23 -2.91
C GLY A 358 4.25 -9.71 -3.01
N HIS A 359 3.59 -10.22 -1.98
CA HIS A 359 3.04 -11.57 -1.92
C HIS A 359 1.62 -11.58 -2.51
N GLY A 360 1.24 -12.70 -3.06
CA GLY A 360 -0.14 -13.07 -3.35
C GLY A 360 -0.29 -14.59 -3.36
N GLU A 361 -1.49 -15.06 -3.05
CA GLU A 361 -1.79 -16.48 -2.96
C GLU A 361 -3.11 -16.81 -3.64
N VAL A 362 -3.08 -17.80 -4.54
CA VAL A 362 -4.24 -18.28 -5.30
C VAL A 362 -4.38 -19.81 -5.14
N VAL A 363 -4.45 -20.27 -3.90
CA VAL A 363 -4.72 -21.69 -3.61
C VAL A 363 -6.22 -21.93 -3.67
N THR A 364 -6.67 -22.67 -4.69
CA THR A 364 -8.10 -22.97 -4.94
C THR A 364 -8.55 -24.27 -4.32
N GLY A 365 -7.63 -25.18 -4.00
CA GLY A 365 -7.90 -26.46 -3.34
C GLY A 365 -8.16 -26.29 -1.85
N GLY A 366 -9.44 -26.33 -1.44
CA GLY A 366 -9.84 -26.25 -0.04
C GLY A 366 -11.11 -25.42 0.20
N PRO A 367 -11.59 -25.32 1.43
CA PRO A 367 -12.77 -24.50 1.74
C PRO A 367 -12.43 -23.02 1.63
N GLY A 368 -13.38 -22.22 1.13
CA GLY A 368 -13.25 -20.77 1.02
C GLY A 368 -12.66 -20.30 -0.31
N ARG A 369 -12.55 -18.98 -0.43
CA ARG A 369 -12.05 -18.29 -1.62
C ARG A 369 -10.55 -18.02 -1.50
N PRO A 370 -9.81 -17.87 -2.62
CA PRO A 370 -8.38 -17.53 -2.58
C PRO A 370 -8.09 -16.20 -1.87
N TRP A 371 -6.99 -16.18 -1.13
CA TRP A 371 -6.49 -15.00 -0.39
C TRP A 371 -6.44 -13.73 -1.24
N VAL A 372 -5.85 -13.79 -2.42
CA VAL A 372 -5.63 -12.63 -3.30
C VAL A 372 -6.92 -11.87 -3.64
N GLY A 373 -8.04 -12.55 -3.65
CA GLY A 373 -9.35 -11.93 -3.92
C GLY A 373 -10.06 -11.48 -2.64
N ASN A 374 -10.18 -12.36 -1.66
CA ASN A 374 -11.18 -12.21 -0.61
C ASN A 374 -10.64 -12.29 0.83
N GLY A 375 -9.33 -12.49 1.03
CA GLY A 375 -8.77 -12.66 2.37
C GLY A 375 -9.09 -14.02 2.99
N GLY A 376 -9.25 -14.06 4.32
CA GLY A 376 -9.43 -15.27 5.10
C GLY A 376 -8.09 -15.84 5.58
N GLU A 377 -7.80 -17.10 5.27
CA GLU A 377 -6.58 -17.79 5.68
C GLU A 377 -5.53 -17.85 4.57
N LEU A 378 -4.26 -17.76 4.95
CA LEU A 378 -3.11 -18.08 4.10
C LEU A 378 -2.85 -19.59 4.15
N ARG A 379 -2.68 -20.22 2.99
CA ARG A 379 -2.53 -21.67 2.82
C ARG A 379 -1.24 -22.06 2.13
N GLY A 380 -0.54 -21.08 1.58
CA GLY A 380 0.72 -21.27 0.88
C GLY A 380 1.87 -21.66 1.81
N GLN A 381 2.96 -22.07 1.21
CA GLN A 381 4.18 -22.41 1.92
C GLN A 381 5.12 -21.20 2.10
N SER A 382 4.91 -20.16 1.30
CA SER A 382 5.80 -18.97 1.30
C SER A 382 5.66 -18.08 2.53
N PRO A 383 4.51 -17.88 3.18
CA PRO A 383 4.39 -16.89 4.26
C PRO A 383 5.37 -17.10 5.42
N ALA A 384 5.57 -18.34 5.88
CA ALA A 384 6.53 -18.63 6.95
C ALA A 384 7.98 -18.33 6.52
N ARG A 385 8.33 -18.56 5.25
CA ARG A 385 9.67 -18.31 4.70
C ARG A 385 9.91 -16.83 4.43
N ILE A 386 8.83 -16.10 4.11
CA ILE A 386 8.86 -14.63 4.01
C ILE A 386 9.02 -14.02 5.41
N ALA A 387 8.41 -14.59 6.46
CA ALA A 387 8.66 -14.20 7.84
C ALA A 387 10.15 -14.34 8.21
N PHE A 388 10.75 -15.48 7.88
CA PHE A 388 12.18 -15.70 8.08
C PHE A 388 13.05 -14.69 7.30
N LEU A 389 12.70 -14.40 6.05
CA LEU A 389 13.39 -13.34 5.28
C LEU A 389 13.28 -11.99 5.97
N ARG A 390 12.08 -11.65 6.48
CA ARG A 390 11.85 -10.41 7.22
C ARG A 390 12.76 -10.30 8.43
N GLU A 391 12.88 -11.34 9.23
CA GLU A 391 13.83 -11.39 10.37
C GLU A 391 15.28 -11.15 9.93
N VAL A 392 15.70 -11.79 8.83
CA VAL A 392 17.05 -11.59 8.27
C VAL A 392 17.29 -10.16 7.80
N MET A 393 16.28 -9.53 7.17
CA MET A 393 16.39 -8.17 6.66
C MET A 393 16.31 -7.12 7.78
N GLU A 394 15.44 -7.29 8.77
CA GLU A 394 15.32 -6.40 9.94
C GLU A 394 16.55 -6.48 10.87
N ALA A 395 17.21 -7.63 10.94
CA ALA A 395 18.46 -7.79 11.66
C ALA A 395 19.67 -7.12 10.97
N ARG A 396 19.49 -6.63 9.74
CA ARG A 396 20.54 -5.99 8.96
C ARG A 396 20.92 -4.63 9.58
N ARG A 397 22.19 -4.52 9.97
CA ARG A 397 22.80 -3.28 10.48
C ARG A 397 23.81 -2.75 9.48
N ASP A 398 24.31 -1.54 9.72
CA ASP A 398 25.42 -1.00 8.93
C ASP A 398 26.61 -1.97 8.93
N GLY A 399 27.21 -2.18 7.75
CA GLY A 399 28.33 -3.11 7.57
C GLY A 399 27.95 -4.58 7.35
N VAL A 400 26.65 -4.92 7.31
CA VAL A 400 26.19 -6.26 6.93
C VAL A 400 26.03 -6.35 5.41
N LEU A 401 26.74 -7.30 4.82
CA LEU A 401 26.61 -7.66 3.42
C LEU A 401 25.78 -8.93 3.29
N LEU A 402 24.85 -8.95 2.36
CA LEU A 402 24.01 -10.10 2.07
C LEU A 402 24.14 -10.48 0.60
N ARG A 403 24.40 -11.76 0.32
CA ARG A 403 24.52 -12.29 -1.03
C ARG A 403 23.64 -13.52 -1.19
N TYR A 404 22.65 -13.44 -2.03
CA TYR A 404 21.78 -14.57 -2.38
C TYR A 404 22.32 -15.33 -3.59
N LEU A 405 22.23 -16.65 -3.58
CA LEU A 405 22.74 -17.54 -4.62
C LEU A 405 21.64 -18.13 -5.50
N GLY A 406 20.39 -17.94 -5.11
CA GLY A 406 19.20 -18.37 -5.88
C GLY A 406 19.14 -19.89 -6.08
N ARG A 407 18.74 -20.28 -7.27
CA ARG A 407 18.58 -21.68 -7.67
C ARG A 407 19.89 -22.41 -7.98
N ARG A 408 21.00 -21.69 -7.93
CA ARG A 408 22.34 -22.27 -8.22
C ARG A 408 22.78 -23.19 -7.10
N ARG A 409 23.52 -24.24 -7.48
CA ARG A 409 24.05 -25.25 -6.55
C ARG A 409 25.57 -25.40 -6.68
N PRO A 410 26.36 -24.34 -6.50
CA PRO A 410 27.81 -24.47 -6.50
C PRO A 410 28.26 -25.25 -5.26
N SER A 411 29.38 -25.96 -5.37
CA SER A 411 30.01 -26.68 -4.22
C SER A 411 30.71 -25.74 -3.27
N SER A 412 31.11 -24.56 -3.73
CA SER A 412 31.65 -23.47 -2.94
C SER A 412 31.46 -22.14 -3.64
N VAL A 413 31.53 -21.08 -2.86
CA VAL A 413 31.55 -19.71 -3.37
C VAL A 413 32.67 -18.93 -2.72
N THR A 414 33.29 -18.06 -3.49
CA THR A 414 34.25 -17.08 -2.97
C THR A 414 33.60 -15.72 -3.00
N VAL A 415 33.65 -15.01 -1.86
CA VAL A 415 33.12 -13.65 -1.72
C VAL A 415 34.27 -12.72 -1.42
N GLU A 416 34.42 -11.66 -2.20
CA GLU A 416 35.32 -10.55 -1.90
C GLU A 416 34.72 -9.71 -0.78
N LEU A 417 35.51 -9.40 0.24
CA LEU A 417 35.08 -8.64 1.40
C LEU A 417 35.77 -7.26 1.38
N PRO A 418 35.04 -6.18 1.74
CA PRO A 418 35.67 -4.90 1.98
C PRO A 418 36.74 -4.99 3.08
N GLU A 419 37.53 -3.94 3.22
CA GLU A 419 38.52 -3.86 4.29
C GLU A 419 37.87 -4.07 5.67
N GLY A 420 38.40 -5.02 6.44
CA GLY A 420 37.90 -5.36 7.79
C GLY A 420 37.90 -6.85 8.07
N ASN A 421 37.44 -7.19 9.26
CA ASN A 421 37.17 -8.54 9.71
C ASN A 421 35.71 -8.87 9.60
N TYR A 422 35.37 -10.07 9.17
CA TYR A 422 33.97 -10.49 8.96
C TYR A 422 33.70 -11.86 9.54
N GLU A 423 32.62 -11.99 10.26
CA GLU A 423 31.95 -13.26 10.50
C GLU A 423 31.03 -13.56 9.32
N VAL A 424 30.99 -14.84 8.93
CA VAL A 424 30.21 -15.30 7.79
C VAL A 424 29.19 -16.34 8.26
N GLU A 425 27.96 -16.21 7.80
CA GLU A 425 26.90 -17.17 8.07
C GLU A 425 26.31 -17.66 6.76
N LEU A 426 26.04 -18.95 6.70
CA LEU A 426 25.29 -19.60 5.64
C LEU A 426 23.80 -19.63 6.02
N ILE A 427 22.96 -19.04 5.20
CA ILE A 427 21.51 -19.01 5.37
C ILE A 427 20.88 -19.94 4.34
N ASP A 428 20.02 -20.85 4.78
CA ASP A 428 19.15 -21.64 3.94
C ASP A 428 17.75 -21.01 3.95
N ALA A 429 17.42 -20.31 2.87
CA ALA A 429 16.20 -19.54 2.76
C ALA A 429 14.94 -20.42 2.77
N TRP A 430 15.02 -21.65 2.23
CA TRP A 430 13.88 -22.56 2.19
C TRP A 430 13.67 -23.32 3.50
N ASN A 431 14.76 -23.82 4.10
CA ASN A 431 14.68 -24.55 5.36
C ASN A 431 14.73 -23.65 6.60
N MET A 432 14.85 -22.33 6.41
CA MET A 432 14.83 -21.33 7.49
C MET A 432 15.91 -21.58 8.55
N THR A 433 17.16 -21.84 8.11
CA THR A 433 18.27 -22.08 9.02
C THR A 433 19.44 -21.14 8.77
N ILE A 434 20.12 -20.77 9.84
CA ILE A 434 21.37 -19.97 9.80
C ILE A 434 22.45 -20.80 10.46
N THR A 435 23.56 -20.98 9.75
CA THR A 435 24.72 -21.76 10.23
C THR A 435 25.99 -20.90 10.14
N PRO A 436 26.73 -20.69 11.23
CA PRO A 436 27.98 -19.96 11.18
C PRO A 436 29.01 -20.73 10.33
N VAL A 437 29.86 -19.97 9.64
CA VAL A 437 31.05 -20.48 8.94
C VAL A 437 32.25 -20.23 9.83
N ASP A 438 33.03 -21.25 10.11
CA ASP A 438 34.16 -21.18 11.04
C ASP A 438 35.18 -20.10 10.66
N GLY A 439 35.62 -19.36 11.66
CA GLY A 439 36.71 -18.40 11.58
C GLY A 439 36.28 -16.98 11.26
N VAL A 440 37.24 -16.04 11.35
CA VAL A 440 37.09 -14.65 10.95
C VAL A 440 37.76 -14.47 9.59
N HIS A 441 37.07 -13.87 8.65
CA HIS A 441 37.47 -13.73 7.26
C HIS A 441 37.92 -12.28 6.96
N ARG A 442 38.95 -12.15 6.09
CA ARG A 442 39.45 -10.86 5.59
C ARG A 442 39.63 -10.95 4.07
N ASP A 443 39.50 -9.83 3.39
CA ASP A 443 39.71 -9.69 1.95
C ASP A 443 38.89 -10.66 1.11
N ARG A 444 38.84 -11.93 1.49
CA ARG A 444 38.15 -12.99 0.77
C ARG A 444 37.69 -14.10 1.71
N ALA A 445 36.44 -14.51 1.57
CA ALA A 445 35.89 -15.71 2.21
C ALA A 445 35.55 -16.77 1.17
N ARG A 446 36.11 -17.98 1.33
CA ARG A 446 35.71 -19.16 0.57
C ARG A 446 34.83 -20.05 1.43
N VAL A 447 33.59 -20.19 1.05
CA VAL A 447 32.58 -20.94 1.80
C VAL A 447 32.19 -22.20 1.04
N GLY A 448 32.34 -23.36 1.67
CA GLY A 448 31.81 -24.64 1.17
C GLY A 448 30.28 -24.64 1.30
N LEU A 449 29.61 -25.15 0.27
CA LEU A 449 28.17 -25.11 0.21
C LEU A 449 27.57 -26.50 0.11
N PRO A 450 26.44 -26.78 0.79
CA PRO A 450 25.68 -28.01 0.57
C PRO A 450 25.08 -27.99 -0.84
N SER A 451 24.92 -29.18 -1.45
CA SER A 451 24.41 -29.33 -2.82
C SER A 451 22.90 -29.11 -2.90
N ARG A 452 22.43 -27.92 -2.53
CA ARG A 452 21.01 -27.54 -2.59
C ARG A 452 20.85 -26.06 -2.99
N PRO A 453 19.69 -25.64 -3.54
CA PRO A 453 19.42 -24.27 -3.94
C PRO A 453 19.00 -23.41 -2.75
N TYR A 454 18.73 -22.12 -3.02
CA TYR A 454 18.12 -21.13 -2.13
C TYR A 454 19.01 -20.81 -0.91
N LEU A 455 20.32 -20.72 -1.14
CA LEU A 455 21.29 -20.34 -0.13
C LEU A 455 21.63 -18.86 -0.21
N ALA A 456 21.90 -18.26 0.93
CA ALA A 456 22.47 -16.92 1.03
C ALA A 456 23.66 -16.91 1.98
N LEU A 457 24.52 -15.90 1.84
CA LEU A 457 25.59 -15.59 2.79
C LEU A 457 25.32 -14.25 3.43
N ARG A 458 25.41 -14.20 4.75
CA ARG A 458 25.45 -12.96 5.51
C ARG A 458 26.88 -12.77 6.04
N MET A 459 27.48 -11.63 5.73
CA MET A 459 28.80 -11.24 6.18
C MET A 459 28.66 -10.02 7.08
N THR A 460 29.01 -10.18 8.35
CA THR A 460 28.90 -9.14 9.37
C THR A 460 30.28 -8.66 9.78
N ARG A 461 30.54 -7.36 9.67
CA ARG A 461 31.81 -6.77 10.09
C ARG A 461 31.93 -6.82 11.62
N VAL A 462 33.07 -7.27 12.14
CA VAL A 462 33.37 -7.40 13.56
C VAL A 462 34.59 -6.56 13.96
#